data_4d59c449e312fc29d9ae0f75082962cb
#
_entry.id   4d59c449e312fc29d9ae0f75082962cb
#
_cell.length_a   1.000
_cell.length_b   1.000
_cell.length_c   1.000
_cell.angle_alpha   90.00
_cell.angle_beta   90.00
_cell.angle_gamma   90.00
#
_symmetry.space_group_name_H-M   'P 1'
#
loop_
_entity.id
_entity.type
_entity.pdbx_description
1 polymer ?
#
loop_
_entity_poly.entity_id
_entity_poly.type
_entity_poly.pdbx_seq_one_letter_code
_entity_poly.pdbx_strand_id
1 'polypeptide(L)'
;SVVSFYFLLSLDAHWFSTMFAVLVFTDVVQTGTAFVAVVAGLFIASGTLKGFLNEHHLHSLGKMVFAATGFWAYIYFCQFMLIWYANIPEETVYFLRRADHGWLPYFVALPALKFVVPFLLMLPRDAKRNPRKLVPVALVILFAQFWELYLMVGPAIGHGDEAAHAHL
;
A
#
# COMPACT_ATOMS: atom_id res chain seq x y z
N SER A 1 -10.89 10.66 -0.92
CA SER A 1 -12.05 9.85 -0.47
C SER A 1 -13.09 9.66 -1.58
N VAL A 2 -13.59 10.73 -2.22
CA VAL A 2 -14.59 10.62 -3.31
C VAL A 2 -14.09 9.73 -4.45
N VAL A 3 -12.86 9.93 -4.92
CA VAL A 3 -12.24 9.12 -5.98
C VAL A 3 -12.16 7.64 -5.61
N SER A 4 -11.80 7.31 -4.37
CA SER A 4 -11.74 5.91 -3.93
C SER A 4 -13.10 5.22 -3.91
N PHE A 5 -14.18 5.95 -3.58
CA PHE A 5 -15.53 5.41 -3.67
C PHE A 5 -16.01 5.21 -5.11
N TYR A 6 -15.77 6.18 -5.98
CA TYR A 6 -16.27 6.11 -7.36
C TYR A 6 -15.48 5.17 -8.26
N PHE A 7 -14.15 5.05 -8.10
CA PHE A 7 -13.30 4.28 -9.01
C PHE A 7 -12.87 2.92 -8.46
N LEU A 8 -12.61 2.80 -7.16
CA LEU A 8 -12.11 1.55 -6.60
C LEU A 8 -13.22 0.72 -5.97
N LEU A 9 -14.11 1.36 -5.19
CA LEU A 9 -15.19 0.63 -4.54
C LEU A 9 -16.29 0.22 -5.52
N SER A 10 -16.49 0.96 -6.61
CA SER A 10 -17.45 0.63 -7.67
C SER A 10 -17.14 -0.66 -8.43
N LEU A 11 -15.91 -1.17 -8.35
CA LEU A 11 -15.52 -2.46 -8.92
C LEU A 11 -16.20 -3.64 -8.19
N ASP A 12 -16.52 -3.47 -6.92
CA ASP A 12 -17.25 -4.45 -6.11
C ASP A 12 -18.59 -3.81 -5.66
N ALA A 13 -19.59 -3.80 -6.56
CA ALA A 13 -20.86 -3.06 -6.40
C ALA A 13 -21.68 -3.48 -5.16
N HIS A 14 -21.43 -4.66 -4.61
CA HIS A 14 -22.13 -5.20 -3.43
C HIS A 14 -21.35 -5.06 -2.12
N TRP A 15 -20.14 -4.51 -2.16
CA TRP A 15 -19.30 -4.33 -0.98
C TRP A 15 -18.97 -2.86 -0.75
N PHE A 16 -19.15 -2.39 0.49
CA PHE A 16 -18.76 -1.05 0.89
C PHE A 16 -18.15 -1.08 2.30
N SER A 17 -17.14 -0.24 2.52
CA SER A 17 -16.56 -0.02 3.83
C SER A 17 -16.16 1.44 3.98
N THR A 18 -16.56 2.06 5.08
CA THR A 18 -16.21 3.46 5.39
C THR A 18 -14.71 3.64 5.58
N MET A 19 -14.04 2.62 6.14
CA MET A 19 -12.60 2.62 6.37
C MET A 19 -11.78 2.49 5.08
N PHE A 20 -12.37 2.00 4.00
CA PHE A 20 -11.68 1.85 2.72
C PHE A 20 -11.14 3.17 2.18
N ALA A 21 -11.90 4.26 2.32
CA ALA A 21 -11.44 5.59 1.89
C ALA A 21 -10.24 6.08 2.71
N VAL A 22 -10.18 5.73 4.00
CA VAL A 22 -9.04 6.06 4.88
C VAL A 22 -7.84 5.21 4.49
N LEU A 23 -8.03 3.93 4.17
CA LEU A 23 -6.97 3.05 3.69
C LEU A 23 -6.34 3.61 2.42
N VAL A 24 -7.14 3.94 1.40
CA VAL A 24 -6.64 4.54 0.15
C VAL A 24 -5.92 5.87 0.40
N PHE A 25 -6.38 6.67 1.36
CA PHE A 25 -5.68 7.90 1.74
C PHE A 25 -4.29 7.59 2.32
N THR A 26 -4.17 6.61 3.20
CA THR A 26 -2.85 6.21 3.76
C THR A 26 -1.93 5.63 2.69
N ASP A 27 -2.48 4.91 1.71
CA ASP A 27 -1.74 4.43 0.53
C ASP A 27 -1.14 5.57 -0.27
N VAL A 28 -1.93 6.60 -0.55
CA VAL A 28 -1.46 7.79 -1.28
C VAL A 28 -0.35 8.51 -0.52
N VAL A 29 -0.48 8.66 0.80
CA VAL A 29 0.54 9.30 1.64
C VAL A 29 1.81 8.48 1.67
N GLN A 30 1.72 7.16 1.84
CA GLN A 30 2.89 6.28 1.86
C GLN A 30 3.60 6.26 0.50
N THR A 31 2.84 6.08 -0.57
CA THR A 31 3.36 6.02 -1.94
C THR A 31 3.97 7.37 -2.36
N GLY A 32 3.28 8.47 -2.06
CA GLY A 32 3.77 9.81 -2.36
C GLY A 32 5.07 10.13 -1.64
N THR A 33 5.18 9.81 -0.36
CA THR A 33 6.43 10.02 0.40
C THR A 33 7.56 9.11 -0.08
N ALA A 34 7.26 7.85 -0.44
CA ALA A 34 8.24 6.94 -1.03
C ALA A 34 8.71 7.41 -2.40
N PHE A 35 7.81 7.89 -3.25
CA PHE A 35 8.16 8.46 -4.56
C PHE A 35 9.09 9.67 -4.43
N VAL A 36 8.76 10.61 -3.55
CA VAL A 36 9.63 11.77 -3.27
C VAL A 36 10.99 11.33 -2.75
N ALA A 37 11.06 10.27 -1.93
CA ALA A 37 12.32 9.71 -1.43
C ALA A 37 13.19 9.13 -2.56
N VAL A 38 12.59 8.45 -3.53
CA VAL A 38 13.31 7.94 -4.71
C VAL A 38 13.84 9.09 -5.53
N VAL A 39 13.01 10.08 -5.85
CA VAL A 39 13.41 11.24 -6.66
C VAL A 39 14.54 12.03 -5.98
N ALA A 40 14.41 12.32 -4.68
CA ALA A 40 15.45 12.99 -3.91
C ALA A 40 16.76 12.19 -3.89
N GLY A 41 16.67 10.87 -3.71
CA GLY A 41 17.84 9.97 -3.75
C GLY A 41 18.54 9.97 -5.11
N LEU A 42 17.80 9.98 -6.22
CA LEU A 42 18.32 10.04 -7.58
C LEU A 42 19.01 11.39 -7.84
N PHE A 43 18.45 12.51 -7.38
CA PHE A 43 19.08 13.83 -7.49
C PHE A 43 20.38 13.95 -6.68
N ILE A 44 20.45 13.32 -5.53
CA ILE A 44 21.69 13.24 -4.75
C ILE A 44 22.73 12.39 -5.48
N ALA A 45 22.32 11.25 -6.06
CA ALA A 45 23.21 10.36 -6.79
C ALA A 45 23.75 10.99 -8.07
N SER A 46 22.92 11.75 -8.80
CA SER A 46 23.33 12.49 -10.01
C SER A 46 24.17 13.74 -9.71
N GLY A 47 24.20 14.18 -8.45
CA GLY A 47 24.96 15.36 -8.05
C GLY A 47 24.36 16.70 -8.50
N THR A 48 23.18 16.70 -9.10
CA THR A 48 22.53 17.88 -9.68
C THR A 48 22.13 18.92 -8.62
N LEU A 49 21.82 18.47 -7.40
CA LEU A 49 21.42 19.33 -6.28
C LEU A 49 22.46 19.35 -5.15
N LYS A 50 23.77 19.27 -5.50
CA LYS A 50 24.85 19.41 -4.51
C LYS A 50 24.76 20.79 -3.86
N GLY A 51 24.55 20.81 -2.55
CA GLY A 51 24.42 22.04 -1.76
C GLY A 51 22.98 22.41 -1.35
N PHE A 52 21.96 21.89 -2.03
CA PHE A 52 20.55 22.11 -1.67
C PHE A 52 19.97 20.95 -0.84
N LEU A 53 20.27 19.71 -1.22
CA LEU A 53 19.85 18.51 -0.49
C LEU A 53 20.97 18.02 0.42
N ASN A 54 20.76 18.20 1.73
CA ASN A 54 21.65 17.73 2.78
C ASN A 54 21.13 16.43 3.40
N GLU A 55 22.00 15.72 4.14
CA GLU A 55 21.64 14.53 4.90
C GLU A 55 20.46 14.75 5.87
N HIS A 56 20.28 15.98 6.36
CA HIS A 56 19.17 16.36 7.22
C HIS A 56 17.83 16.30 6.49
N HIS A 57 17.77 16.72 5.24
CA HIS A 57 16.55 16.63 4.42
C HIS A 57 16.20 15.18 4.13
N LEU A 58 17.21 14.36 3.79
CA LEU A 58 17.03 12.95 3.54
C LEU A 58 16.55 12.22 4.79
N HIS A 59 17.13 12.54 5.96
CA HIS A 59 16.70 11.98 7.23
C HIS A 59 15.25 12.36 7.58
N SER A 60 14.85 13.61 7.32
CA SER A 60 13.48 14.06 7.54
C SER A 60 12.50 13.33 6.63
N LEU A 61 12.86 13.16 5.36
CA LEU A 61 12.08 12.42 4.39
C LEU A 61 11.99 10.92 4.77
N GLY A 62 13.10 10.32 5.18
CA GLY A 62 13.11 8.94 5.70
C GLY A 62 12.23 8.75 6.95
N LYS A 63 12.13 9.76 7.82
CA LYS A 63 11.17 9.72 8.95
C LYS A 63 9.73 9.78 8.47
N MET A 64 9.43 10.58 7.44
CA MET A 64 8.09 10.65 6.86
C MET A 64 7.68 9.32 6.22
N VAL A 65 8.55 8.70 5.43
CA VAL A 65 8.31 7.37 4.84
C VAL A 65 8.09 6.34 5.95
N PHE A 66 8.91 6.35 7.00
CA PHE A 66 8.76 5.43 8.12
C PHE A 66 7.44 5.62 8.88
N ALA A 67 7.05 6.88 9.15
CA ALA A 67 5.79 7.21 9.81
C ALA A 67 4.58 6.83 8.95
N ALA A 68 4.63 7.13 7.64
CA ALA A 68 3.59 6.75 6.70
C ALA A 68 3.42 5.23 6.59
N THR A 69 4.51 4.47 6.61
CA THR A 69 4.50 3.00 6.63
C THR A 69 3.83 2.46 7.89
N GLY A 70 4.14 3.01 9.06
CA GLY A 70 3.48 2.62 10.31
C GLY A 70 2.00 3.00 10.35
N PHE A 71 1.66 4.16 9.81
CA PHE A 71 0.27 4.63 9.73
C PHE A 71 -0.57 3.77 8.78
N TRP A 72 -0.04 3.42 7.62
CA TRP A 72 -0.68 2.49 6.70
C TRP A 72 -0.95 1.13 7.36
N ALA A 73 0.05 0.55 8.02
CA ALA A 73 -0.10 -0.75 8.69
C ALA A 73 -1.15 -0.72 9.79
N TYR A 74 -1.21 0.38 10.56
CA TYR A 74 -2.23 0.57 11.59
C TYR A 74 -3.64 0.57 10.97
N ILE A 75 -3.88 1.36 9.93
CA ILE A 75 -5.20 1.44 9.27
C ILE A 75 -5.56 0.11 8.59
N TYR A 76 -4.61 -0.54 7.93
CA TYR A 76 -4.83 -1.85 7.31
C TYR A 76 -5.24 -2.90 8.35
N PHE A 77 -4.54 -2.96 9.47
CA PHE A 77 -4.86 -3.86 10.57
C PHE A 77 -6.22 -3.52 11.21
N CYS A 78 -6.52 -2.24 11.43
CA CYS A 78 -7.80 -1.79 11.97
C CYS A 78 -8.96 -2.21 11.06
N GLN A 79 -8.83 -2.04 9.75
CA GLN A 79 -9.86 -2.46 8.80
C GLN A 79 -10.10 -3.98 8.88
N PHE A 80 -9.03 -4.76 8.84
CA PHE A 80 -9.13 -6.21 8.98
C PHE A 80 -9.80 -6.63 10.29
N MET A 81 -9.35 -6.03 11.41
CA MET A 81 -9.85 -6.36 12.75
C MET A 81 -11.33 -5.98 12.92
N LEU A 82 -11.76 -4.83 12.39
CA LEU A 82 -13.15 -4.41 12.44
C LEU A 82 -14.06 -5.36 11.68
N ILE A 83 -13.69 -5.76 10.48
CA ILE A 83 -14.45 -6.69 9.65
C ILE A 83 -14.49 -8.08 10.28
N TRP A 84 -13.36 -8.55 10.82
CA TRP A 84 -13.25 -9.84 11.50
C TRP A 84 -14.09 -9.88 12.79
N TYR A 85 -14.04 -8.79 13.60
CA TYR A 85 -14.78 -8.71 14.86
C TYR A 85 -16.29 -8.55 14.65
N ALA A 86 -16.71 -7.71 13.71
CA ALA A 86 -18.12 -7.49 13.41
C ALA A 86 -18.79 -8.71 12.76
N ASN A 87 -18.05 -9.48 11.99
CA ASN A 87 -18.48 -10.70 11.29
C ASN A 87 -19.80 -10.53 10.51
N ILE A 88 -19.99 -9.35 9.91
CA ILE A 88 -21.16 -9.04 9.09
C ILE A 88 -21.02 -9.75 7.74
N PRO A 89 -21.98 -10.57 7.30
CA PRO A 89 -21.88 -11.38 6.07
C PRO A 89 -21.55 -10.56 4.84
N GLU A 90 -22.10 -9.34 4.71
CA GLU A 90 -21.88 -8.45 3.57
C GLU A 90 -20.42 -7.94 3.49
N GLU A 91 -19.75 -7.75 4.64
CA GLU A 91 -18.38 -7.26 4.70
C GLU A 91 -17.36 -8.41 4.60
N THR A 92 -17.66 -9.59 5.16
CA THR A 92 -16.74 -10.75 5.16
C THR A 92 -16.59 -11.38 3.79
N VAL A 93 -17.57 -11.23 2.89
CA VAL A 93 -17.53 -11.75 1.50
C VAL A 93 -16.27 -11.31 0.76
N TYR A 94 -15.79 -10.08 1.01
CA TYR A 94 -14.57 -9.56 0.41
C TYR A 94 -13.34 -10.43 0.72
N PHE A 95 -13.18 -10.87 1.96
CA PHE A 95 -12.06 -11.73 2.39
C PHE A 95 -12.27 -13.18 2.02
N LEU A 96 -13.51 -13.70 2.15
CA LEU A 96 -13.84 -15.09 1.85
C LEU A 96 -13.61 -15.42 0.37
N ARG A 97 -14.09 -14.57 -0.55
CA ARG A 97 -13.88 -14.77 -1.99
C ARG A 97 -12.38 -14.84 -2.35
N ARG A 98 -11.56 -14.05 -1.67
CA ARG A 98 -10.12 -14.04 -1.89
C ARG A 98 -9.41 -15.22 -1.23
N ALA A 99 -9.96 -15.77 -0.14
CA ALA A 99 -9.42 -16.95 0.50
C ALA A 99 -9.71 -18.23 -0.31
N ASP A 100 -10.92 -18.37 -0.87
CA ASP A 100 -11.35 -19.58 -1.58
C ASP A 100 -10.63 -19.80 -2.93
N HIS A 101 -10.18 -18.74 -3.59
CA HIS A 101 -9.56 -18.81 -4.92
C HIS A 101 -8.02 -18.84 -4.90
N GLY A 102 -7.41 -19.24 -3.77
CA GLY A 102 -5.95 -19.37 -3.68
C GLY A 102 -5.18 -18.02 -3.61
N TRP A 103 -5.88 -16.91 -3.43
CA TRP A 103 -5.27 -15.58 -3.29
C TRP A 103 -4.74 -15.27 -1.89
N LEU A 104 -5.04 -16.13 -0.91
CA LEU A 104 -4.65 -15.95 0.49
C LEU A 104 -3.14 -15.69 0.69
N PRO A 105 -2.21 -16.46 0.08
CA PRO A 105 -0.78 -16.20 0.25
C PRO A 105 -0.36 -14.83 -0.25
N TYR A 106 -0.98 -14.33 -1.31
CA TYR A 106 -0.70 -13.00 -1.86
C TYR A 106 -1.18 -11.88 -0.93
N PHE A 107 -2.33 -12.09 -0.28
CA PHE A 107 -2.87 -11.18 0.73
C PHE A 107 -2.02 -11.11 2.00
N VAL A 108 -1.44 -12.23 2.43
CA VAL A 108 -0.54 -12.28 3.59
C VAL A 108 0.84 -11.71 3.23
N ALA A 109 1.30 -11.93 1.99
CA ALA A 109 2.58 -11.40 1.52
C ALA A 109 2.57 -9.86 1.39
N LEU A 110 1.42 -9.26 1.08
CA LEU A 110 1.29 -7.81 0.91
C LEU A 110 1.73 -7.00 2.16
N PRO A 111 1.15 -7.21 3.36
CA PRO A 111 1.59 -6.48 4.55
C PRO A 111 3.03 -6.83 4.95
N ALA A 112 3.51 -8.02 4.67
CA ALA A 112 4.91 -8.36 4.89
C ALA A 112 5.82 -7.50 4.01
N LEU A 113 5.53 -7.39 2.72
CA LEU A 113 6.33 -6.64 1.76
C LEU A 113 6.20 -5.11 1.94
N LYS A 114 5.00 -4.63 2.24
CA LYS A 114 4.69 -3.19 2.31
C LYS A 114 4.97 -2.57 3.68
N PHE A 115 4.92 -3.37 4.75
CA PHE A 115 5.15 -2.92 6.12
C PHE A 115 6.39 -3.56 6.75
N VAL A 116 6.42 -4.90 6.91
CA VAL A 116 7.47 -5.56 7.72
C VAL A 116 8.85 -5.30 7.15
N VAL A 117 9.03 -5.46 5.85
CA VAL A 117 10.34 -5.26 5.18
C VAL A 117 10.79 -3.80 5.28
N PRO A 118 9.99 -2.79 4.85
CA PRO A 118 10.39 -1.38 4.97
C PRO A 118 10.59 -0.94 6.42
N PHE A 119 9.74 -1.40 7.33
CA PHE A 119 9.81 -1.06 8.75
C PHE A 119 11.12 -1.51 9.37
N LEU A 120 11.48 -2.79 9.21
CA LEU A 120 12.72 -3.35 9.76
C LEU A 120 13.97 -2.72 9.12
N LEU A 121 13.97 -2.53 7.81
CA LEU A 121 15.10 -1.93 7.09
C LEU A 121 15.30 -0.46 7.43
N MET A 122 14.23 0.27 7.77
CA MET A 122 14.29 1.68 8.13
C MET A 122 14.42 1.93 9.64
N LEU A 123 14.42 0.89 10.48
CA LEU A 123 14.59 1.04 11.92
C LEU A 123 15.91 1.73 12.29
N PRO A 124 17.08 1.37 11.72
CA PRO A 124 18.35 2.04 11.99
C PRO A 124 18.35 3.49 11.50
N ARG A 125 18.94 4.41 12.27
CA ARG A 125 19.08 5.82 11.89
C ARG A 125 19.85 6.01 10.58
N ASP A 126 20.87 5.18 10.35
CA ASP A 126 21.73 5.23 9.18
C ASP A 126 20.96 4.90 7.88
N ALA A 127 19.96 4.04 7.96
CA ALA A 127 19.13 3.71 6.80
C ALA A 127 18.33 4.93 6.29
N LYS A 128 17.93 5.83 7.20
CA LYS A 128 17.17 7.06 6.86
C LYS A 128 18.05 8.20 6.35
N ARG A 129 19.37 8.16 6.61
CA ARG A 129 20.33 9.19 6.21
C ARG A 129 21.04 8.85 4.90
N ASN A 130 21.15 7.57 4.60
CA ASN A 130 21.93 7.09 3.48
C ASN A 130 21.06 6.86 2.25
N PRO A 131 21.23 7.59 1.13
CA PRO A 131 20.41 7.43 -0.07
C PRO A 131 20.50 6.01 -0.63
N ARG A 132 21.67 5.35 -0.50
CA ARG A 132 21.87 3.98 -0.98
C ARG A 132 21.01 2.94 -0.26
N LYS A 133 20.55 3.24 0.96
CA LYS A 133 19.65 2.37 1.75
C LYS A 133 18.20 2.79 1.64
N LEU A 134 17.93 4.10 1.61
CA LEU A 134 16.58 4.66 1.55
C LEU A 134 15.90 4.40 0.21
N VAL A 135 16.62 4.59 -0.91
CA VAL A 135 16.05 4.42 -2.27
C VAL A 135 15.56 2.99 -2.53
N PRO A 136 16.33 1.92 -2.23
CA PRO A 136 15.81 0.55 -2.41
C PRO A 136 14.56 0.26 -1.59
N VAL A 137 14.52 0.73 -0.34
CA VAL A 137 13.33 0.55 0.52
C VAL A 137 12.11 1.28 -0.06
N ALA A 138 12.28 2.50 -0.53
CA ALA A 138 11.22 3.26 -1.18
C ALA A 138 10.75 2.59 -2.48
N LEU A 139 11.64 1.98 -3.26
CA LEU A 139 11.29 1.19 -4.44
C LEU A 139 10.49 -0.06 -4.09
N VAL A 140 10.81 -0.74 -2.99
CA VAL A 140 10.03 -1.89 -2.49
C VAL A 140 8.61 -1.44 -2.13
N ILE A 141 8.44 -0.29 -1.48
CA ILE A 141 7.11 0.26 -1.17
C ILE A 141 6.32 0.55 -2.45
N LEU A 142 6.95 1.17 -3.46
CA LEU A 142 6.30 1.45 -4.75
C LEU A 142 5.90 0.17 -5.48
N PHE A 143 6.78 -0.84 -5.48
CA PHE A 143 6.46 -2.15 -6.06
C PHE A 143 5.28 -2.81 -5.33
N ALA A 144 5.29 -2.80 -3.99
CA ALA A 144 4.20 -3.34 -3.19
C ALA A 144 2.87 -2.61 -3.42
N GLN A 145 2.91 -1.31 -3.76
CA GLN A 145 1.73 -0.55 -4.15
C GLN A 145 1.13 -1.03 -5.47
N PHE A 146 1.95 -1.30 -6.49
CA PHE A 146 1.46 -1.91 -7.73
C PHE A 146 0.85 -3.29 -7.48
N TRP A 147 1.49 -4.07 -6.61
CA TRP A 147 0.97 -5.37 -6.20
C TRP A 147 -0.39 -5.28 -5.52
N GLU A 148 -0.56 -4.30 -4.63
CA GLU A 148 -1.83 -4.04 -3.95
C GLU A 148 -2.93 -3.63 -4.92
N LEU A 149 -2.66 -2.72 -5.84
CA LEU A 149 -3.59 -2.33 -6.89
C LEU A 149 -3.99 -3.54 -7.75
N TYR A 150 -3.05 -4.39 -8.10
CA TYR A 150 -3.34 -5.62 -8.83
C TYR A 150 -4.27 -6.56 -8.05
N LEU A 151 -4.03 -6.72 -6.74
CA LEU A 151 -4.89 -7.52 -5.85
C LEU A 151 -6.28 -6.91 -5.64
N MET A 152 -6.41 -5.59 -5.72
CA MET A 152 -7.71 -4.92 -5.65
C MET A 152 -8.54 -5.10 -6.93
N VAL A 153 -7.90 -5.03 -8.08
CA VAL A 153 -8.57 -5.03 -9.41
C VAL A 153 -8.69 -6.44 -9.99
N GLY A 154 -7.68 -7.30 -9.81
CA GLY A 154 -7.60 -8.62 -10.43
C GLY A 154 -8.81 -9.53 -10.15
N PRO A 155 -9.23 -9.71 -8.90
CA PRO A 155 -10.38 -10.54 -8.58
C PRO A 155 -11.72 -10.00 -9.12
N ALA A 156 -11.84 -8.67 -9.28
CA ALA A 156 -13.05 -8.05 -9.79
C ALA A 156 -13.25 -8.30 -11.30
N ILE A 157 -12.18 -8.37 -12.07
CA ILE A 157 -12.23 -8.62 -13.53
C ILE A 157 -12.48 -10.10 -13.81
N GLY A 158 -11.88 -11.03 -13.05
CA GLY A 158 -12.02 -12.48 -13.27
C GLY A 158 -13.45 -12.99 -13.10
N HIS A 159 -14.27 -12.35 -12.28
CA HIS A 159 -15.67 -12.73 -12.10
C HIS A 159 -16.62 -12.16 -13.16
N GLY A 160 -16.21 -11.14 -13.91
CA GLY A 160 -16.99 -10.60 -15.02
C GLY A 160 -17.19 -11.62 -16.14
N ASP A 161 -16.18 -12.44 -16.41
CA ASP A 161 -16.23 -13.45 -17.46
C ASP A 161 -17.08 -14.67 -17.07
N GLU A 162 -17.04 -15.11 -15.80
CA GLU A 162 -17.86 -16.23 -15.34
C GLU A 162 -19.35 -15.86 -15.28
N ALA A 163 -19.69 -14.63 -14.89
CA ALA A 163 -21.07 -14.15 -14.90
C ALA A 163 -21.63 -14.00 -16.33
N ALA A 164 -20.80 -13.63 -17.30
CA ALA A 164 -21.22 -13.54 -18.69
C ALA A 164 -21.51 -14.93 -19.31
N HIS A 165 -20.81 -15.97 -18.89
CA HIS A 165 -21.03 -17.35 -19.35
C HIS A 165 -22.18 -18.06 -18.64
N ALA A 166 -22.65 -17.58 -17.48
CA ALA A 166 -23.78 -18.15 -16.75
C ALA A 166 -25.16 -17.68 -17.27
N HIS A 167 -25.20 -16.70 -18.17
CA HIS A 167 -26.40 -16.16 -18.80
C HIS A 167 -26.59 -16.55 -20.26
N LEU A 168 -25.73 -17.43 -20.80
CA LEU A 168 -25.86 -18.07 -22.12
C LEU A 168 -26.26 -19.55 -21.95
#